data_ca862596d0eae27b3e91b011bacc49bf
#
_entry.id   ca862596d0eae27b3e91b011bacc49bf
#
_cell.length_a   1.000
_cell.length_b   1.000
_cell.length_c   1.000
_cell.angle_alpha   90.00
_cell.angle_beta   90.00
_cell.angle_gamma   90.00
#
_symmetry.space_group_name_H-M   'P 1'
#
loop_
_entity.id
_entity.type
_entity.pdbx_description
1 polymer ?
#
loop_
_entity_poly.entity_id
_entity_poly.type
_entity_poly.pdbx_seq_one_letter_code
_entity_poly.pdbx_strand_id
1 'polypeptide(L)'
;MKQICILGSTGSIGTQALDVIEQHSDRYEVYCLTANNRYEMLAEQARKFRPAAVVIANEAHYESLKLLLADLPDIKVYAGAKAIDEIVEAHPIDMVLTAMVGFAGLSPTIHAIKARKTICLANKETLVVAGDLICRLAAEYHVNILPVDSEHSAIFQSLVGEGDNEIEKILLTASGGPFRKFTLDEMRDVKAADALRHPTWEMGAKITIDSASMMNKGFEVIEAKWLFGVEAEKIQVLVHPQSIVHSAVQFRDGGVKAQLGVPDMRLPIQYAFSFPERLPLNGDRLDLFRQPLEFFEPDMEKFRCLAMAYESIRRGGNVPCVMNAANEVVNEAFRHDRCGFLQMADIIEATMQRATFVAQPTYDDYIASDAEARRIAASML
;
A
#
# COMPACT_ATOMS: atom_id res chain seq x y z
N MET A 1 -3.68 3.48 -26.72
CA MET A 1 -2.87 3.60 -25.48
C MET A 1 -3.80 3.50 -24.28
N LYS A 2 -3.40 2.85 -23.19
CA LYS A 2 -4.20 2.83 -21.95
C LYS A 2 -4.06 4.17 -21.23
N GLN A 3 -5.18 4.74 -20.81
CA GLN A 3 -5.25 6.00 -20.06
C GLN A 3 -5.14 5.72 -18.56
N ILE A 4 -4.12 6.26 -17.90
CA ILE A 4 -3.82 5.99 -16.49
C ILE A 4 -4.06 7.23 -15.63
N CYS A 5 -4.83 7.05 -14.56
CA CYS A 5 -4.95 8.01 -13.47
C CYS A 5 -4.02 7.60 -12.33
N ILE A 6 -3.17 8.51 -11.85
CA ILE A 6 -2.24 8.26 -10.74
C ILE A 6 -2.66 9.07 -9.52
N LEU A 7 -3.16 8.39 -8.50
CA LEU A 7 -3.48 8.99 -7.21
C LEU A 7 -2.22 9.01 -6.34
N GLY A 8 -1.66 10.21 -6.10
CA GLY A 8 -0.42 10.37 -5.35
C GLY A 8 0.84 10.32 -6.22
N SER A 9 0.83 10.98 -7.37
CA SER A 9 1.91 10.96 -8.37
C SER A 9 3.26 11.49 -7.85
N THR A 10 3.26 12.34 -6.85
CA THR A 10 4.47 12.92 -6.25
C THR A 10 5.09 12.05 -5.14
N GLY A 11 4.47 10.93 -4.81
CA GLY A 11 4.99 9.93 -3.87
C GLY A 11 5.99 8.97 -4.51
N SER A 12 6.62 8.09 -3.71
CA SER A 12 7.62 7.12 -4.18
C SER A 12 7.05 6.19 -5.28
N ILE A 13 5.85 5.66 -5.10
CA ILE A 13 5.21 4.79 -6.10
C ILE A 13 4.79 5.59 -7.34
N GLY A 14 4.22 6.78 -7.13
CA GLY A 14 3.76 7.62 -8.25
C GLY A 14 4.89 8.06 -9.19
N THR A 15 6.06 8.43 -8.63
CA THR A 15 7.22 8.82 -9.44
C THR A 15 7.79 7.63 -10.23
N GLN A 16 7.84 6.44 -9.62
CA GLN A 16 8.28 5.23 -10.31
C GLN A 16 7.26 4.76 -11.36
N ALA A 17 5.97 4.99 -11.14
CA ALA A 17 4.94 4.73 -12.14
C ALA A 17 5.10 5.64 -13.37
N LEU A 18 5.45 6.90 -13.16
CA LEU A 18 5.73 7.83 -14.25
C LEU A 18 6.99 7.43 -15.04
N ASP A 19 8.03 6.89 -14.36
CA ASP A 19 9.20 6.30 -15.03
C ASP A 19 8.81 5.10 -15.92
N VAL A 20 7.95 4.20 -15.42
CA VAL A 20 7.42 3.08 -16.21
C VAL A 20 6.62 3.56 -17.42
N ILE A 21 5.77 4.57 -17.25
CA ILE A 21 4.98 5.14 -18.36
C ILE A 21 5.90 5.77 -19.40
N GLU A 22 6.93 6.48 -19.00
CA GLU A 22 7.92 7.08 -19.90
C GLU A 22 8.67 6.02 -20.73
N GLN A 23 9.04 4.89 -20.11
CA GLN A 23 9.68 3.77 -20.80
C GLN A 23 8.76 3.09 -21.84
N HIS A 24 7.44 3.21 -21.69
CA HIS A 24 6.42 2.59 -22.54
C HIS A 24 5.39 3.60 -23.03
N SER A 25 5.85 4.76 -23.47
CA SER A 25 5.00 5.86 -23.96
C SER A 25 4.20 5.54 -25.24
N ASP A 26 4.50 4.44 -25.89
CA ASP A 26 3.71 3.87 -27.00
C ASP A 26 2.48 3.07 -26.51
N ARG A 27 2.43 2.71 -25.23
CA ARG A 27 1.37 1.89 -24.62
C ARG A 27 0.50 2.64 -23.62
N TYR A 28 1.10 3.58 -22.88
CA TYR A 28 0.47 4.26 -21.74
C TYR A 28 0.48 5.77 -21.93
N GLU A 29 -0.58 6.40 -21.47
CA GLU A 29 -0.74 7.84 -21.41
C GLU A 29 -1.30 8.25 -20.05
N VAL A 30 -0.81 9.36 -19.50
CA VAL A 30 -1.28 9.90 -18.23
C VAL A 30 -2.52 10.74 -18.47
N TYR A 31 -3.67 10.30 -17.97
CA TYR A 31 -4.91 11.08 -18.02
C TYR A 31 -5.01 12.09 -16.86
N CYS A 32 -4.67 11.65 -15.64
CA CYS A 32 -4.75 12.50 -14.45
C CYS A 32 -3.62 12.22 -13.47
N LEU A 33 -3.11 13.28 -12.85
CA LEU A 33 -2.16 13.23 -11.75
C LEU A 33 -2.76 13.90 -10.51
N THR A 34 -2.56 13.30 -9.33
CA THR A 34 -2.97 13.93 -8.08
C THR A 34 -1.82 14.03 -7.09
N ALA A 35 -1.83 15.05 -6.24
CA ALA A 35 -0.91 15.21 -5.11
C ALA A 35 -1.64 15.83 -3.92
N ASN A 36 -1.05 15.73 -2.71
CA ASN A 36 -1.61 16.39 -1.52
C ASN A 36 -1.07 17.81 -1.36
N ASN A 37 0.23 17.97 -1.10
CA ASN A 37 0.86 19.28 -0.80
C ASN A 37 1.94 19.69 -1.80
N ARG A 38 2.51 18.75 -2.57
CA ARG A 38 3.66 18.99 -3.45
C ARG A 38 3.20 19.56 -4.80
N TYR A 39 2.62 20.76 -4.80
CA TYR A 39 2.04 21.36 -5.99
C TYR A 39 3.10 21.76 -7.04
N GLU A 40 4.33 22.14 -6.64
CA GLU A 40 5.42 22.44 -7.57
C GLU A 40 5.80 21.18 -8.38
N MET A 41 6.05 20.07 -7.68
CA MET A 41 6.39 18.80 -8.32
C MET A 41 5.24 18.29 -9.21
N LEU A 42 4.00 18.47 -8.77
CA LEU A 42 2.82 18.13 -9.59
C LEU A 42 2.78 18.97 -10.88
N ALA A 43 3.12 20.26 -10.80
CA ALA A 43 3.21 21.12 -11.98
C ALA A 43 4.33 20.69 -12.94
N GLU A 44 5.50 20.30 -12.42
CA GLU A 44 6.60 19.75 -13.23
C GLU A 44 6.19 18.45 -13.94
N GLN A 45 5.53 17.53 -13.22
CA GLN A 45 4.99 16.30 -13.80
C GLN A 45 3.95 16.60 -14.87
N ALA A 46 3.05 17.55 -14.62
CA ALA A 46 2.03 17.97 -15.59
C ALA A 46 2.64 18.56 -16.86
N ARG A 47 3.71 19.34 -16.73
CA ARG A 47 4.44 19.87 -17.90
C ARG A 47 5.07 18.77 -18.75
N LYS A 48 5.61 17.75 -18.09
CA LYS A 48 6.30 16.64 -18.76
C LYS A 48 5.31 15.68 -19.43
N PHE A 49 4.28 15.24 -18.71
CA PHE A 49 3.37 14.18 -19.15
C PHE A 49 2.08 14.67 -19.80
N ARG A 50 1.80 15.98 -19.74
CA ARG A 50 0.65 16.62 -20.40
C ARG A 50 -0.70 15.93 -20.13
N PRO A 51 -1.05 15.65 -18.85
CA PRO A 51 -2.33 15.02 -18.53
C PRO A 51 -3.51 15.90 -18.89
N ALA A 52 -4.70 15.32 -19.07
CA ALA A 52 -5.94 16.07 -19.24
C ALA A 52 -6.32 16.88 -17.98
N ALA A 53 -5.93 16.38 -16.80
CA ALA A 53 -6.23 17.04 -15.52
C ALA A 53 -5.16 16.79 -14.45
N VAL A 54 -5.08 17.73 -13.50
CA VAL A 54 -4.36 17.56 -12.24
C VAL A 54 -5.26 17.93 -11.07
N VAL A 55 -5.10 17.24 -9.94
CA VAL A 55 -5.87 17.52 -8.72
C VAL A 55 -4.92 17.68 -7.54
N ILE A 56 -5.03 18.81 -6.82
CA ILE A 56 -4.33 19.03 -5.56
C ILE A 56 -5.31 18.82 -4.40
N ALA A 57 -5.03 17.83 -3.50
CA ALA A 57 -5.94 17.52 -2.40
C ALA A 57 -6.04 18.66 -1.38
N ASN A 58 -4.92 19.31 -1.08
CA ASN A 58 -4.92 20.51 -0.22
C ASN A 58 -5.34 21.74 -1.01
N GLU A 59 -6.58 22.19 -0.78
CA GLU A 59 -7.19 23.32 -1.47
C GLU A 59 -6.41 24.63 -1.31
N ALA A 60 -5.62 24.78 -0.24
CA ALA A 60 -4.77 25.96 -0.03
C ALA A 60 -3.72 26.16 -1.15
N HIS A 61 -3.39 25.11 -1.90
CA HIS A 61 -2.43 25.17 -2.99
C HIS A 61 -3.07 25.30 -4.39
N TYR A 62 -4.41 25.42 -4.46
CA TYR A 62 -5.12 25.49 -5.75
C TYR A 62 -4.66 26.64 -6.63
N GLU A 63 -4.67 27.87 -6.11
CA GLU A 63 -4.30 29.06 -6.90
C GLU A 63 -2.82 29.04 -7.29
N SER A 64 -1.94 28.52 -6.43
CA SER A 64 -0.51 28.37 -6.73
C SER A 64 -0.28 27.38 -7.88
N LEU A 65 -0.94 26.22 -7.85
CA LEU A 65 -0.85 25.22 -8.91
C LEU A 65 -1.41 25.76 -10.23
N LYS A 66 -2.56 26.42 -10.19
CA LYS A 66 -3.21 27.04 -11.36
C LYS A 66 -2.32 28.12 -12.00
N LEU A 67 -1.64 28.93 -11.19
CA LEU A 67 -0.70 29.93 -11.68
C LEU A 67 0.51 29.27 -12.36
N LEU A 68 1.07 28.21 -11.77
CA LEU A 68 2.19 27.46 -12.38
C LEU A 68 1.83 26.81 -13.71
N LEU A 69 0.56 26.52 -13.97
CA LEU A 69 0.08 25.88 -15.20
C LEU A 69 -0.68 26.84 -16.14
N ALA A 70 -0.62 28.15 -15.88
CA ALA A 70 -1.38 29.14 -16.64
C ALA A 70 -1.02 29.18 -18.14
N ASP A 71 0.20 28.78 -18.50
CA ASP A 71 0.67 28.65 -19.88
C ASP A 71 0.25 27.35 -20.58
N LEU A 72 -0.45 26.46 -19.86
CA LEU A 72 -0.94 25.15 -20.31
C LEU A 72 -2.48 25.05 -20.16
N PRO A 73 -3.26 25.84 -20.91
CA PRO A 73 -4.70 25.95 -20.72
C PRO A 73 -5.48 24.66 -20.98
N ASP A 74 -4.89 23.69 -21.68
CA ASP A 74 -5.49 22.39 -21.96
C ASP A 74 -5.50 21.48 -20.74
N ILE A 75 -4.65 21.73 -19.73
CA ILE A 75 -4.60 20.98 -18.48
C ILE A 75 -5.61 21.58 -17.49
N LYS A 76 -6.62 20.81 -17.13
CA LYS A 76 -7.59 21.23 -16.12
C LYS A 76 -7.04 21.07 -14.72
N VAL A 77 -7.19 22.10 -13.88
CA VAL A 77 -6.72 22.11 -12.51
C VAL A 77 -7.92 22.05 -11.56
N TYR A 78 -7.91 21.07 -10.66
CA TYR A 78 -8.94 20.87 -9.64
C TYR A 78 -8.30 20.80 -8.25
N ALA A 79 -9.13 20.95 -7.20
CA ALA A 79 -8.68 20.82 -5.81
C ALA A 79 -9.70 20.13 -4.92
N GLY A 80 -9.20 19.57 -3.81
CA GLY A 80 -10.00 18.94 -2.77
C GLY A 80 -10.20 17.44 -2.96
N ALA A 81 -10.55 16.76 -1.86
CA ALA A 81 -10.79 15.32 -1.84
C ALA A 81 -11.93 14.89 -2.77
N LYS A 82 -13.01 15.67 -2.79
CA LYS A 82 -14.17 15.40 -3.67
C LYS A 82 -13.77 15.42 -5.15
N ALA A 83 -12.88 16.31 -5.57
CA ALA A 83 -12.41 16.36 -6.94
C ALA A 83 -11.57 15.10 -7.31
N ILE A 84 -10.88 14.46 -6.33
CA ILE A 84 -10.20 13.19 -6.53
C ILE A 84 -11.22 12.07 -6.74
N ASP A 85 -12.30 12.03 -5.95
CA ASP A 85 -13.36 11.03 -6.10
C ASP A 85 -14.06 11.16 -7.47
N GLU A 86 -14.33 12.38 -7.91
CA GLU A 86 -15.00 12.65 -9.19
C GLU A 86 -14.10 12.37 -10.40
N ILE A 87 -12.81 12.68 -10.34
CA ILE A 87 -11.92 12.53 -11.50
C ILE A 87 -11.65 11.07 -11.86
N VAL A 88 -11.61 10.15 -10.88
CA VAL A 88 -11.40 8.72 -11.14
C VAL A 88 -12.55 8.08 -11.90
N GLU A 89 -13.73 8.72 -11.90
CA GLU A 89 -14.90 8.27 -12.65
C GLU A 89 -14.85 8.67 -14.14
N ALA A 90 -13.91 9.54 -14.55
CA ALA A 90 -13.84 10.05 -15.93
C ALA A 90 -13.78 8.90 -16.94
N HIS A 91 -14.66 9.00 -17.97
CA HIS A 91 -14.85 7.93 -18.97
C HIS A 91 -13.55 7.45 -19.64
N PRO A 92 -12.61 8.35 -20.05
CA PRO A 92 -11.41 7.92 -20.76
C PRO A 92 -10.42 7.08 -19.94
N ILE A 93 -10.52 7.09 -18.59
CA ILE A 93 -9.58 6.36 -17.74
C ILE A 93 -9.82 4.86 -17.86
N ASP A 94 -8.76 4.09 -18.16
CA ASP A 94 -8.77 2.63 -18.18
C ASP A 94 -8.35 2.05 -16.85
N MET A 95 -7.32 2.66 -16.21
CA MET A 95 -6.69 2.15 -14.99
C MET A 95 -6.46 3.28 -13.98
N VAL A 96 -6.64 2.96 -12.71
CA VAL A 96 -6.34 3.87 -11.60
C VAL A 96 -5.25 3.24 -10.74
N LEU A 97 -4.09 3.90 -10.65
CA LEU A 97 -3.05 3.57 -9.68
C LEU A 97 -3.35 4.28 -8.36
N THR A 98 -3.68 3.51 -7.33
CA THR A 98 -3.98 4.03 -6.00
C THR A 98 -2.71 4.08 -5.16
N ALA A 99 -1.91 5.15 -5.28
CA ALA A 99 -0.65 5.34 -4.57
C ALA A 99 -0.72 6.41 -3.47
N MET A 100 -1.92 6.66 -2.97
CA MET A 100 -2.16 7.48 -1.77
C MET A 100 -1.77 6.69 -0.52
N VAL A 101 -1.51 7.40 0.59
CA VAL A 101 -1.12 6.78 1.85
C VAL A 101 -2.31 6.78 2.82
N GLY A 102 -2.52 5.67 3.53
CA GLY A 102 -3.48 5.56 4.62
C GLY A 102 -4.94 5.52 4.17
N PHE A 103 -5.83 5.88 5.09
CA PHE A 103 -7.29 5.84 4.92
C PHE A 103 -7.81 6.64 3.72
N ALA A 104 -7.10 7.72 3.34
CA ALA A 104 -7.53 8.62 2.27
C ALA A 104 -7.70 7.97 0.89
N GLY A 105 -7.09 6.81 0.66
CA GLY A 105 -7.23 6.05 -0.58
C GLY A 105 -8.56 5.29 -0.72
N LEU A 106 -9.33 5.11 0.36
CA LEU A 106 -10.54 4.28 0.36
C LEU A 106 -11.64 4.85 -0.54
N SER A 107 -12.01 6.12 -0.33
CA SER A 107 -13.10 6.77 -1.10
C SER A 107 -12.85 6.75 -2.62
N PRO A 108 -11.72 7.26 -3.12
CA PRO A 108 -11.48 7.26 -4.57
C PRO A 108 -11.35 5.85 -5.16
N THR A 109 -10.92 4.86 -4.38
CA THR A 109 -10.91 3.46 -4.85
C THR A 109 -12.34 2.94 -5.02
N ILE A 110 -13.26 3.23 -4.10
CA ILE A 110 -14.69 2.88 -4.23
C ILE A 110 -15.30 3.54 -5.47
N HIS A 111 -15.04 4.83 -5.70
CA HIS A 111 -15.52 5.57 -6.87
C HIS A 111 -14.99 4.98 -8.18
N ALA A 112 -13.70 4.67 -8.24
CA ALA A 112 -13.07 4.03 -9.40
C ALA A 112 -13.66 2.64 -9.70
N ILE A 113 -13.92 1.81 -8.67
CA ILE A 113 -14.56 0.50 -8.82
C ILE A 113 -15.98 0.65 -9.38
N LYS A 114 -16.79 1.56 -8.82
CA LYS A 114 -18.15 1.82 -9.31
C LYS A 114 -18.17 2.33 -10.74
N ALA A 115 -17.14 3.08 -11.15
CA ALA A 115 -16.94 3.52 -12.52
C ALA A 115 -16.28 2.44 -13.42
N ARG A 116 -16.12 1.20 -12.92
CA ARG A 116 -15.55 0.04 -13.63
C ARG A 116 -14.14 0.25 -14.15
N LYS A 117 -13.30 0.98 -13.39
CA LYS A 117 -11.89 1.16 -13.72
C LYS A 117 -11.06 0.01 -13.15
N THR A 118 -10.08 -0.48 -13.90
CA THR A 118 -9.11 -1.43 -13.35
C THR A 118 -8.29 -0.75 -12.25
N ILE A 119 -8.17 -1.39 -11.11
CA ILE A 119 -7.42 -0.86 -9.96
C ILE A 119 -6.03 -1.47 -9.92
N CYS A 120 -4.99 -0.63 -9.99
CA CYS A 120 -3.61 -1.00 -9.66
C CYS A 120 -3.37 -0.58 -8.21
N LEU A 121 -3.50 -1.52 -7.27
CA LEU A 121 -3.56 -1.25 -5.85
C LEU A 121 -2.17 -1.17 -5.23
N ALA A 122 -1.72 0.03 -4.87
CA ALA A 122 -0.52 0.25 -4.06
C ALA A 122 -0.84 0.72 -2.63
N ASN A 123 -2.05 1.24 -2.41
CA ASN A 123 -2.55 1.63 -1.08
C ASN A 123 -3.16 0.42 -0.37
N LYS A 124 -2.33 -0.34 0.34
CA LYS A 124 -2.76 -1.53 1.09
C LYS A 124 -3.80 -1.22 2.17
N GLU A 125 -3.74 -0.01 2.74
CA GLU A 125 -4.65 0.41 3.79
C GLU A 125 -6.12 0.37 3.32
N THR A 126 -6.39 0.51 2.04
CA THR A 126 -7.73 0.33 1.47
C THR A 126 -8.32 -1.06 1.78
N LEU A 127 -7.52 -2.13 1.62
CA LEU A 127 -7.95 -3.49 1.95
C LEU A 127 -7.86 -3.79 3.46
N VAL A 128 -6.93 -3.17 4.17
CA VAL A 128 -6.85 -3.27 5.63
C VAL A 128 -8.11 -2.71 6.27
N VAL A 129 -8.53 -1.52 5.85
CA VAL A 129 -9.68 -0.82 6.42
C VAL A 129 -11.00 -1.49 6.06
N ALA A 130 -11.21 -1.79 4.78
CA ALA A 130 -12.52 -2.16 4.26
C ALA A 130 -12.44 -3.27 3.18
N GLY A 131 -11.59 -4.28 3.41
CA GLY A 131 -11.31 -5.31 2.41
C GLY A 131 -12.54 -6.11 1.97
N ASP A 132 -13.46 -6.42 2.89
CA ASP A 132 -14.74 -7.08 2.57
C ASP A 132 -15.61 -6.22 1.63
N LEU A 133 -15.72 -4.93 1.92
CA LEU A 133 -16.47 -3.98 1.09
C LEU A 133 -15.83 -3.84 -0.30
N ILE A 134 -14.52 -3.67 -0.35
CA ILE A 134 -13.78 -3.48 -1.60
C ILE A 134 -13.86 -4.73 -2.49
N CYS A 135 -13.62 -5.93 -1.93
CA CYS A 135 -13.70 -7.17 -2.69
C CYS A 135 -15.13 -7.46 -3.18
N ARG A 136 -16.16 -7.19 -2.36
CA ARG A 136 -17.55 -7.30 -2.76
C ARG A 136 -17.92 -6.34 -3.90
N LEU A 137 -17.51 -5.07 -3.80
CA LEU A 137 -17.74 -4.09 -4.87
C LEU A 137 -16.98 -4.47 -6.15
N ALA A 138 -15.72 -4.91 -6.04
CA ALA A 138 -14.95 -5.34 -7.20
C ALA A 138 -15.63 -6.52 -7.92
N ALA A 139 -16.19 -7.50 -7.19
CA ALA A 139 -16.94 -8.60 -7.75
C ALA A 139 -18.26 -8.11 -8.38
N GLU A 140 -19.03 -7.25 -7.72
CA GLU A 140 -20.31 -6.71 -8.20
C GLU A 140 -20.13 -5.91 -9.51
N TYR A 141 -19.10 -5.08 -9.59
CA TYR A 141 -18.82 -4.23 -10.76
C TYR A 141 -17.92 -4.90 -11.80
N HIS A 142 -17.48 -6.15 -11.56
CA HIS A 142 -16.56 -6.92 -12.41
C HIS A 142 -15.24 -6.18 -12.68
N VAL A 143 -14.64 -5.64 -11.63
CA VAL A 143 -13.39 -4.87 -11.67
C VAL A 143 -12.23 -5.74 -11.20
N ASN A 144 -11.13 -5.72 -11.95
CA ASN A 144 -9.88 -6.35 -11.53
C ASN A 144 -9.12 -5.45 -10.55
N ILE A 145 -8.67 -6.02 -9.45
CA ILE A 145 -7.70 -5.41 -8.54
C ILE A 145 -6.36 -6.09 -8.76
N LEU A 146 -5.41 -5.35 -9.31
CA LEU A 146 -4.06 -5.82 -9.62
C LEU A 146 -3.10 -5.31 -8.54
N PRO A 147 -2.41 -6.17 -7.80
CA PRO A 147 -1.54 -5.76 -6.71
C PRO A 147 -0.27 -5.09 -7.22
N VAL A 148 0.09 -3.98 -6.60
CA VAL A 148 1.35 -3.25 -6.83
C VAL A 148 2.33 -3.42 -5.69
N ASP A 149 1.85 -3.72 -4.47
CA ASP A 149 2.75 -4.10 -3.39
C ASP A 149 3.61 -5.30 -3.81
N SER A 150 4.92 -5.25 -3.55
CA SER A 150 5.90 -6.19 -4.13
C SER A 150 5.60 -7.64 -3.77
N GLU A 151 5.24 -7.90 -2.52
CA GLU A 151 4.90 -9.22 -2.02
C GLU A 151 3.61 -9.76 -2.64
N HIS A 152 2.57 -8.94 -2.73
CA HIS A 152 1.29 -9.34 -3.32
C HIS A 152 1.39 -9.50 -4.83
N SER A 153 2.16 -8.65 -5.49
CA SER A 153 2.50 -8.85 -6.91
C SER A 153 3.23 -10.17 -7.13
N ALA A 154 4.16 -10.54 -6.25
CA ALA A 154 4.88 -11.82 -6.32
C ALA A 154 3.96 -13.03 -6.14
N ILE A 155 3.03 -12.96 -5.18
CA ILE A 155 2.01 -14.00 -4.97
C ILE A 155 1.11 -14.11 -6.20
N PHE A 156 0.60 -12.97 -6.70
CA PHE A 156 -0.22 -12.92 -7.90
C PHE A 156 0.51 -13.54 -9.10
N GLN A 157 1.78 -13.18 -9.33
CA GLN A 157 2.60 -13.75 -10.40
C GLN A 157 2.81 -15.27 -10.25
N SER A 158 2.93 -15.75 -9.03
CA SER A 158 3.09 -17.19 -8.73
C SER A 158 1.80 -17.98 -8.98
N LEU A 159 0.64 -17.32 -8.91
CA LEU A 159 -0.66 -17.93 -9.18
C LEU A 159 -1.05 -17.93 -10.67
N VAL A 160 -0.38 -17.15 -11.51
CA VAL A 160 -0.66 -17.12 -12.95
C VAL A 160 -0.45 -18.50 -13.56
N GLY A 161 -1.50 -19.01 -14.21
CA GLY A 161 -1.50 -20.33 -14.85
C GLY A 161 -1.86 -21.51 -13.93
N GLU A 162 -2.07 -21.26 -12.63
CA GLU A 162 -2.42 -22.32 -11.68
C GLU A 162 -3.92 -22.68 -11.68
N GLY A 163 -4.77 -21.83 -12.23
CA GLY A 163 -6.22 -22.08 -12.28
C GLY A 163 -6.82 -22.28 -10.88
N ASP A 164 -7.52 -23.41 -10.70
CA ASP A 164 -8.19 -23.77 -9.44
C ASP A 164 -7.30 -24.58 -8.47
N ASN A 165 -5.97 -24.61 -8.71
CA ASN A 165 -5.06 -25.31 -7.80
C ASN A 165 -5.09 -24.69 -6.40
N GLU A 166 -5.38 -25.54 -5.41
CA GLU A 166 -5.59 -25.10 -4.03
C GLU A 166 -4.28 -24.59 -3.40
N ILE A 167 -4.35 -23.37 -2.86
CA ILE A 167 -3.28 -22.79 -2.05
C ILE A 167 -3.27 -23.51 -0.69
N GLU A 168 -2.17 -24.17 -0.36
CA GLU A 168 -1.92 -24.70 0.98
C GLU A 168 -1.48 -23.58 1.90
N LYS A 169 -0.46 -22.79 1.48
CA LYS A 169 0.04 -21.63 2.22
C LYS A 169 0.52 -20.52 1.29
N ILE A 170 0.35 -19.29 1.74
CA ILE A 170 1.10 -18.14 1.25
C ILE A 170 2.32 -17.95 2.14
N LEU A 171 3.50 -17.89 1.54
CA LEU A 171 4.78 -17.62 2.20
C LEU A 171 5.13 -16.15 1.97
N LEU A 172 4.68 -15.30 2.88
CA LEU A 172 4.80 -13.84 2.78
C LEU A 172 6.15 -13.39 3.35
N THR A 173 7.06 -12.94 2.51
CA THR A 173 8.40 -12.53 2.94
C THR A 173 8.41 -11.12 3.53
N ALA A 174 9.35 -10.86 4.44
CA ALA A 174 9.59 -9.58 5.09
C ALA A 174 11.09 -9.33 5.21
N SER A 175 11.57 -8.09 5.06
CA SER A 175 12.96 -7.76 5.38
C SER A 175 13.31 -7.95 6.88
N GLY A 176 12.28 -7.90 7.74
CA GLY A 176 12.38 -7.91 9.18
C GLY A 176 12.70 -6.54 9.80
N GLY A 177 12.84 -5.51 8.98
CA GLY A 177 13.10 -4.13 9.41
C GLY A 177 14.49 -3.92 10.03
N PRO A 178 14.81 -2.67 10.45
CA PRO A 178 16.11 -2.33 11.02
C PRO A 178 16.38 -2.98 12.39
N PHE A 179 15.33 -3.29 13.15
CA PHE A 179 15.45 -3.76 14.55
C PHE A 179 15.34 -5.28 14.71
N ARG A 180 15.37 -6.06 13.60
CA ARG A 180 15.21 -7.52 13.68
C ARG A 180 16.21 -8.21 14.62
N LYS A 181 17.44 -7.66 14.77
CA LYS A 181 18.49 -8.20 15.64
C LYS A 181 18.53 -7.56 17.03
N PHE A 182 17.74 -6.53 17.29
CA PHE A 182 17.70 -5.83 18.57
C PHE A 182 16.93 -6.64 19.62
N THR A 183 17.36 -6.53 20.86
CA THR A 183 16.57 -6.95 22.03
C THR A 183 15.48 -5.93 22.32
N LEU A 184 14.48 -6.30 23.13
CA LEU A 184 13.42 -5.37 23.58
C LEU A 184 14.01 -4.17 24.36
N ASP A 185 15.08 -4.41 25.16
CA ASP A 185 15.71 -3.33 25.91
C ASP A 185 16.40 -2.31 24.96
N GLU A 186 17.09 -2.78 23.93
CA GLU A 186 17.68 -1.91 22.92
C GLU A 186 16.62 -1.13 22.12
N MET A 187 15.41 -1.68 21.98
CA MET A 187 14.31 -1.01 21.27
C MET A 187 13.61 0.08 22.10
N ARG A 188 13.85 0.17 23.42
CA ARG A 188 13.20 1.17 24.29
C ARG A 188 13.61 2.60 23.94
N ASP A 189 14.87 2.78 23.59
CA ASP A 189 15.50 4.11 23.42
C ASP A 189 15.66 4.51 21.95
N VAL A 190 15.19 3.68 20.97
CA VAL A 190 15.30 4.01 19.56
C VAL A 190 14.45 5.22 19.20
N LYS A 191 14.98 6.05 18.31
CA LYS A 191 14.36 7.26 17.82
C LYS A 191 13.87 7.08 16.38
N ALA A 192 13.02 8.00 15.94
CA ALA A 192 12.55 8.01 14.56
C ALA A 192 13.67 7.95 13.53
N ALA A 193 14.78 8.65 13.76
CA ALA A 193 15.94 8.63 12.88
C ALA A 193 16.59 7.26 12.73
N ASP A 194 16.52 6.39 13.75
CA ASP A 194 17.06 5.04 13.72
C ASP A 194 16.11 4.12 12.91
N ALA A 195 14.82 4.27 13.14
CA ALA A 195 13.77 3.50 12.45
C ALA A 195 13.66 3.86 10.96
N LEU A 196 14.00 5.10 10.58
CA LEU A 196 13.98 5.55 9.18
C LEU A 196 15.15 5.01 8.33
N ARG A 197 16.14 4.33 8.94
CA ARG A 197 17.26 3.71 8.22
C ARG A 197 16.92 2.28 7.79
N HIS A 198 16.06 2.16 6.77
CA HIS A 198 15.72 0.83 6.26
C HIS A 198 16.91 0.20 5.53
N PRO A 199 17.22 -1.11 5.78
CA PRO A 199 18.45 -1.73 5.25
C PRO A 199 18.43 -1.98 3.73
N THR A 200 17.25 -2.07 3.09
CA THR A 200 17.11 -2.55 1.71
C THR A 200 16.32 -1.59 0.82
N TRP A 201 15.26 -0.97 1.34
CA TRP A 201 14.31 -0.18 0.56
C TRP A 201 14.39 1.31 0.88
N GLU A 202 14.31 2.15 -0.17
CA GLU A 202 14.05 3.58 -0.03
C GLU A 202 12.55 3.84 -0.11
N MET A 203 11.94 4.18 1.02
CA MET A 203 10.49 4.29 1.15
C MET A 203 10.08 5.60 1.83
N GLY A 204 8.79 5.94 1.75
CA GLY A 204 8.23 7.05 2.51
C GLY A 204 8.36 6.83 4.03
N ALA A 205 8.41 7.93 4.79
CA ALA A 205 8.64 7.87 6.24
C ALA A 205 7.62 7.00 6.99
N LYS A 206 6.33 7.09 6.66
CA LYS A 206 5.27 6.30 7.32
C LYS A 206 5.52 4.80 7.18
N ILE A 207 5.69 4.31 5.95
CA ILE A 207 5.89 2.88 5.69
C ILE A 207 7.22 2.36 6.23
N THR A 208 8.26 3.21 6.33
CA THR A 208 9.54 2.84 6.91
C THR A 208 9.41 2.56 8.42
N ILE A 209 8.65 3.39 9.15
CA ILE A 209 8.32 3.14 10.57
C ILE A 209 7.45 1.88 10.71
N ASP A 210 6.46 1.68 9.84
CA ASP A 210 5.64 0.48 9.83
C ASP A 210 6.47 -0.78 9.55
N SER A 211 7.50 -0.69 8.71
CA SER A 211 8.46 -1.78 8.49
C SER A 211 9.28 -2.06 9.76
N ALA A 212 9.74 -1.02 10.46
CA ALA A 212 10.51 -1.17 11.69
C ALA A 212 9.73 -1.87 12.81
N SER A 213 8.42 -1.62 12.92
CA SER A 213 7.51 -2.26 13.89
C SER A 213 6.90 -3.58 13.41
N MET A 214 7.15 -3.98 12.16
CA MET A 214 6.46 -5.04 11.43
C MET A 214 4.95 -4.83 11.26
N MET A 215 4.42 -3.64 11.51
CA MET A 215 3.04 -3.28 11.18
C MET A 215 2.80 -3.34 9.67
N ASN A 216 3.78 -2.91 8.86
CA ASN A 216 3.68 -3.04 7.41
C ASN A 216 3.40 -4.48 7.00
N LYS A 217 4.12 -5.44 7.56
CA LYS A 217 3.90 -6.87 7.29
C LYS A 217 2.55 -7.34 7.85
N GLY A 218 2.11 -6.81 8.98
CA GLY A 218 0.77 -7.04 9.49
C GLY A 218 -0.33 -6.59 8.53
N PHE A 219 -0.20 -5.41 7.93
CA PHE A 219 -1.12 -4.92 6.90
C PHE A 219 -1.09 -5.81 5.65
N GLU A 220 0.06 -6.28 5.27
CA GLU A 220 0.21 -7.18 4.12
C GLU A 220 -0.41 -8.56 4.35
N VAL A 221 -0.42 -9.07 5.58
CA VAL A 221 -1.18 -10.29 5.93
C VAL A 221 -2.69 -10.06 5.70
N ILE A 222 -3.22 -8.91 6.12
CA ILE A 222 -4.63 -8.55 5.90
C ILE A 222 -4.93 -8.40 4.41
N GLU A 223 -4.07 -7.70 3.68
CA GLU A 223 -4.19 -7.50 2.24
C GLU A 223 -4.18 -8.84 1.49
N ALA A 224 -3.26 -9.76 1.84
CA ALA A 224 -3.17 -11.09 1.23
C ALA A 224 -4.46 -11.91 1.43
N LYS A 225 -5.06 -11.86 2.64
CA LYS A 225 -6.36 -12.50 2.89
C LYS A 225 -7.41 -12.06 1.89
N TRP A 226 -7.53 -10.75 1.67
CA TRP A 226 -8.56 -10.20 0.80
C TRP A 226 -8.28 -10.39 -0.69
N LEU A 227 -7.04 -10.19 -1.13
CA LEU A 227 -6.67 -10.34 -2.54
C LEU A 227 -6.76 -11.78 -3.04
N PHE A 228 -6.38 -12.75 -2.20
CA PHE A 228 -6.25 -14.15 -2.61
C PHE A 228 -7.33 -15.06 -2.00
N GLY A 229 -8.24 -14.52 -1.20
CA GLY A 229 -9.36 -15.27 -0.63
C GLY A 229 -8.92 -16.41 0.30
N VAL A 230 -7.79 -16.24 1.01
CA VAL A 230 -7.25 -17.26 1.92
C VAL A 230 -7.47 -16.88 3.38
N GLU A 231 -7.61 -17.88 4.24
CA GLU A 231 -7.70 -17.64 5.69
C GLU A 231 -6.34 -17.24 6.28
N ALA A 232 -6.36 -16.48 7.37
CA ALA A 232 -5.14 -15.93 7.98
C ALA A 232 -4.13 -17.03 8.37
N GLU A 233 -4.61 -18.21 8.78
CA GLU A 233 -3.82 -19.37 9.16
C GLU A 233 -3.01 -19.96 8.01
N LYS A 234 -3.44 -19.70 6.78
CA LYS A 234 -2.72 -20.09 5.55
C LYS A 234 -1.66 -19.05 5.13
N ILE A 235 -1.55 -17.91 5.82
CA ILE A 235 -0.56 -16.87 5.51
C ILE A 235 0.57 -16.96 6.54
N GLN A 236 1.73 -17.40 6.11
CA GLN A 236 2.91 -17.55 6.95
C GLN A 236 3.92 -16.46 6.61
N VAL A 237 4.29 -15.64 7.60
CA VAL A 237 5.34 -14.63 7.43
C VAL A 237 6.72 -15.27 7.58
N LEU A 238 7.61 -14.97 6.63
CA LEU A 238 9.01 -15.38 6.63
C LEU A 238 9.91 -14.15 6.62
N VAL A 239 10.83 -14.03 7.56
CA VAL A 239 11.84 -12.96 7.53
C VAL A 239 12.95 -13.36 6.56
N HIS A 240 13.08 -12.61 5.46
CA HIS A 240 14.06 -12.76 4.40
C HIS A 240 14.83 -11.45 4.21
N PRO A 241 15.97 -11.26 4.93
CA PRO A 241 16.66 -9.97 4.98
C PRO A 241 17.18 -9.46 3.63
N GLN A 242 17.50 -10.37 2.72
CA GLN A 242 18.03 -10.03 1.39
C GLN A 242 16.95 -9.43 0.47
N SER A 243 15.67 -9.66 0.75
CA SER A 243 14.52 -9.18 -0.04
C SER A 243 14.61 -9.54 -1.54
N ILE A 244 15.21 -10.68 -1.86
CA ILE A 244 15.32 -11.21 -3.24
C ILE A 244 14.10 -12.03 -3.60
N VAL A 245 13.66 -12.92 -2.69
CA VAL A 245 12.38 -13.62 -2.80
C VAL A 245 11.31 -12.66 -2.29
N HIS A 246 10.46 -12.18 -3.20
CA HIS A 246 9.43 -11.20 -2.86
C HIS A 246 8.17 -11.81 -2.25
N SER A 247 7.94 -13.08 -2.38
CA SER A 247 7.01 -13.98 -1.69
C SER A 247 6.82 -15.24 -2.53
N ALA A 248 6.13 -16.23 -1.97
CA ALA A 248 5.88 -17.50 -2.62
C ALA A 248 4.50 -18.07 -2.26
N VAL A 249 4.05 -19.03 -3.07
CA VAL A 249 2.85 -19.82 -2.83
C VAL A 249 3.24 -21.29 -2.75
N GLN A 250 2.83 -21.97 -1.68
CA GLN A 250 2.91 -23.41 -1.53
C GLN A 250 1.57 -24.04 -1.89
N PHE A 251 1.58 -25.01 -2.77
CA PHE A 251 0.41 -25.76 -3.21
C PHE A 251 0.24 -27.07 -2.44
N ARG A 252 -0.92 -27.73 -2.57
CA ARG A 252 -1.26 -28.95 -1.85
C ARG A 252 -0.35 -30.15 -2.12
N ASP A 253 0.32 -30.16 -3.25
CA ASP A 253 1.31 -31.18 -3.60
C ASP A 253 2.68 -30.95 -2.96
N GLY A 254 2.83 -29.89 -2.18
CA GLY A 254 4.09 -29.44 -1.56
C GLY A 254 4.98 -28.61 -2.48
N GLY A 255 4.58 -28.38 -3.74
CA GLY A 255 5.28 -27.51 -4.67
C GLY A 255 5.25 -26.04 -4.22
N VAL A 256 6.38 -25.33 -4.37
CA VAL A 256 6.49 -23.91 -4.02
C VAL A 256 6.86 -23.11 -5.26
N LYS A 257 6.04 -22.12 -5.61
CA LYS A 257 6.34 -21.12 -6.65
C LYS A 257 6.65 -19.78 -6.02
N ALA A 258 7.71 -19.14 -6.44
CA ALA A 258 8.16 -17.86 -5.93
C ALA A 258 8.53 -16.90 -7.06
N GLN A 259 8.30 -15.60 -6.85
CA GLN A 259 8.86 -14.59 -7.71
C GLN A 259 10.10 -13.98 -7.04
N LEU A 260 11.18 -13.91 -7.79
CA LEU A 260 12.46 -13.36 -7.37
C LEU A 260 12.82 -12.15 -8.24
N GLY A 261 13.49 -11.17 -7.64
CA GLY A 261 13.94 -9.98 -8.35
C GLY A 261 14.84 -9.10 -7.48
N VAL A 262 15.44 -8.09 -8.09
CA VAL A 262 16.05 -7.01 -7.33
C VAL A 262 14.95 -6.17 -6.68
N PRO A 263 15.18 -5.53 -5.52
CA PRO A 263 14.22 -4.64 -4.87
C PRO A 263 13.97 -3.37 -5.71
N ASP A 264 12.99 -3.42 -6.61
CA ASP A 264 12.62 -2.33 -7.52
C ASP A 264 11.10 -2.31 -7.71
N MET A 265 10.44 -1.27 -7.22
CA MET A 265 8.98 -1.14 -7.33
C MET A 265 8.47 -0.92 -8.76
N ARG A 266 9.33 -0.54 -9.70
CA ARG A 266 8.95 -0.44 -11.11
C ARG A 266 8.52 -1.78 -11.70
N LEU A 267 9.07 -2.89 -11.21
CA LEU A 267 8.70 -4.23 -11.66
C LEU A 267 7.22 -4.56 -11.34
N PRO A 268 6.73 -4.51 -10.10
CA PRO A 268 5.33 -4.77 -9.80
C PRO A 268 4.38 -3.71 -10.38
N ILE A 269 4.79 -2.44 -10.45
CA ILE A 269 4.01 -1.38 -11.10
C ILE A 269 3.82 -1.71 -12.58
N GLN A 270 4.91 -1.99 -13.30
CA GLN A 270 4.86 -2.34 -14.71
C GLN A 270 4.02 -3.59 -14.95
N TYR A 271 4.17 -4.62 -14.11
CA TYR A 271 3.40 -5.84 -14.26
C TYR A 271 1.90 -5.61 -14.07
N ALA A 272 1.49 -4.77 -13.11
CA ALA A 272 0.09 -4.38 -12.95
C ALA A 272 -0.44 -3.64 -14.18
N PHE A 273 0.35 -2.75 -14.79
CA PHE A 273 -0.08 -2.01 -15.99
C PHE A 273 -0.15 -2.89 -17.24
N SER A 274 0.76 -3.86 -17.37
CA SER A 274 0.90 -4.68 -18.58
C SER A 274 0.20 -6.02 -18.53
N PHE A 275 -0.23 -6.49 -17.36
CA PHE A 275 -0.81 -7.81 -17.20
C PHE A 275 -1.80 -8.16 -18.34
N PRO A 276 -1.69 -9.36 -18.95
CA PRO A 276 -0.82 -10.49 -18.59
C PRO A 276 0.59 -10.47 -19.22
N GLU A 277 0.96 -9.44 -19.95
CA GLU A 277 2.23 -9.33 -20.66
C GLU A 277 3.40 -8.97 -19.71
N ARG A 278 4.63 -9.42 -20.07
CA ARG A 278 5.87 -8.98 -19.44
C ARG A 278 6.63 -8.07 -20.41
N LEU A 279 6.69 -6.78 -20.06
CA LEU A 279 7.42 -5.81 -20.88
C LEU A 279 8.90 -5.73 -20.45
N PRO A 280 9.80 -5.29 -21.34
CA PRO A 280 11.16 -4.93 -20.94
C PRO A 280 11.15 -3.86 -19.85
N LEU A 281 12.03 -3.97 -18.86
CA LEU A 281 12.23 -2.97 -17.81
C LEU A 281 13.72 -2.63 -17.75
N ASN A 282 14.03 -1.35 -17.78
CA ASN A 282 15.40 -0.87 -17.60
C ASN A 282 15.78 -0.95 -16.12
N GLY A 283 16.95 -1.52 -15.84
CA GLY A 283 17.47 -1.68 -14.49
C GLY A 283 18.30 -2.94 -14.32
N ASP A 284 18.80 -3.13 -13.12
CA ASP A 284 19.64 -4.26 -12.76
C ASP A 284 18.89 -5.59 -12.88
N ARG A 285 19.65 -6.66 -13.12
CA ARG A 285 19.16 -8.04 -13.13
C ARG A 285 19.65 -8.76 -11.89
N LEU A 286 18.82 -9.67 -11.38
CA LEU A 286 19.18 -10.50 -10.23
C LEU A 286 20.37 -11.39 -10.57
N ASP A 287 21.39 -11.38 -9.70
CA ASP A 287 22.55 -12.24 -9.75
C ASP A 287 22.55 -13.15 -8.52
N LEU A 288 22.14 -14.41 -8.73
CA LEU A 288 22.01 -15.40 -7.65
C LEU A 288 23.35 -15.92 -7.13
N PHE A 289 24.47 -15.59 -7.77
CA PHE A 289 25.79 -16.03 -7.30
C PHE A 289 26.33 -15.16 -6.16
N ARG A 290 25.76 -13.99 -5.92
CA ARG A 290 26.37 -12.99 -5.03
C ARG A 290 26.01 -13.13 -3.56
N GLN A 291 24.89 -13.79 -3.23
CA GLN A 291 24.46 -13.89 -1.83
C GLN A 291 23.54 -15.08 -1.58
N PRO A 292 23.58 -15.66 -0.36
CA PRO A 292 22.67 -16.74 0.03
C PRO A 292 21.24 -16.20 0.19
N LEU A 293 20.27 -17.11 0.13
CA LEU A 293 18.88 -16.85 0.51
C LEU A 293 18.65 -17.43 1.90
N GLU A 294 18.38 -16.56 2.86
CA GLU A 294 18.16 -16.94 4.26
C GLU A 294 16.73 -16.62 4.67
N PHE A 295 16.13 -17.49 5.48
CA PHE A 295 14.78 -17.35 5.98
C PHE A 295 14.74 -17.63 7.48
N PHE A 296 14.00 -16.79 8.22
CA PHE A 296 13.85 -16.89 9.66
C PHE A 296 12.38 -16.75 10.05
N GLU A 297 12.02 -17.29 11.21
CA GLU A 297 10.73 -17.05 11.81
C GLU A 297 10.64 -15.61 12.36
N PRO A 298 9.49 -14.92 12.23
CA PRO A 298 9.28 -13.64 12.89
C PRO A 298 9.10 -13.81 14.40
N ASP A 299 9.71 -12.92 15.16
CA ASP A 299 9.52 -12.84 16.61
C ASP A 299 8.23 -12.08 16.94
N MET A 300 7.16 -12.83 17.18
CA MET A 300 5.82 -12.27 17.44
C MET A 300 5.70 -11.58 18.81
N GLU A 301 6.53 -11.94 19.80
CA GLU A 301 6.55 -11.30 21.12
C GLU A 301 7.21 -9.92 21.03
N LYS A 302 8.29 -9.83 20.27
CA LYS A 302 9.01 -8.58 20.03
C LYS A 302 8.23 -7.65 19.08
N PHE A 303 7.67 -8.19 18.03
CA PHE A 303 6.92 -7.42 17.02
C PHE A 303 5.41 -7.60 17.21
N ARG A 304 4.89 -7.09 18.32
CA ARG A 304 3.47 -7.18 18.69
C ARG A 304 2.52 -6.64 17.62
N CYS A 305 2.95 -5.67 16.81
CA CYS A 305 2.14 -5.14 15.70
C CYS A 305 1.76 -6.21 14.69
N LEU A 306 2.68 -7.16 14.38
CA LEU A 306 2.38 -8.29 13.52
C LEU A 306 1.36 -9.25 14.18
N ALA A 307 1.53 -9.55 15.46
CA ALA A 307 0.59 -10.39 16.21
C ALA A 307 -0.82 -9.77 16.25
N MET A 308 -0.91 -8.45 16.50
CA MET A 308 -2.18 -7.70 16.47
C MET A 308 -2.88 -7.73 15.12
N ALA A 309 -2.14 -7.74 14.02
CA ALA A 309 -2.73 -7.86 12.68
C ALA A 309 -3.43 -9.22 12.50
N TYR A 310 -2.81 -10.32 12.89
CA TYR A 310 -3.46 -11.64 12.89
C TYR A 310 -4.69 -11.69 13.81
N GLU A 311 -4.60 -11.07 14.99
CA GLU A 311 -5.75 -10.98 15.89
C GLU A 311 -6.88 -10.14 15.26
N SER A 312 -6.56 -9.02 14.62
CA SER A 312 -7.55 -8.16 13.99
C SER A 312 -8.35 -8.89 12.91
N ILE A 313 -7.68 -9.73 12.11
CA ILE A 313 -8.34 -10.57 11.10
C ILE A 313 -9.28 -11.59 11.75
N ARG A 314 -8.83 -12.26 12.83
CA ARG A 314 -9.63 -13.26 13.54
C ARG A 314 -10.87 -12.65 14.19
N ARG A 315 -10.76 -11.45 14.73
CA ARG A 315 -11.91 -10.71 15.30
C ARG A 315 -12.85 -10.21 14.21
N GLY A 316 -12.32 -9.84 13.04
CA GLY A 316 -13.11 -9.37 11.90
C GLY A 316 -13.79 -8.02 12.11
N GLY A 317 -14.83 -7.76 11.34
CA GLY A 317 -15.59 -6.50 11.40
C GLY A 317 -14.70 -5.28 11.15
N ASN A 318 -14.89 -4.23 11.96
CA ASN A 318 -14.14 -2.99 11.87
C ASN A 318 -12.77 -3.02 12.59
N VAL A 319 -12.35 -4.13 13.19
CA VAL A 319 -11.12 -4.18 14.01
C VAL A 319 -9.85 -3.85 13.20
N PRO A 320 -9.65 -4.34 11.95
CA PRO A 320 -8.49 -3.92 11.15
C PRO A 320 -8.49 -2.42 10.82
N CYS A 321 -9.68 -1.82 10.59
CA CYS A 321 -9.83 -0.36 10.42
C CYS A 321 -9.38 0.41 11.67
N VAL A 322 -9.84 -0.02 12.85
CA VAL A 322 -9.45 0.56 14.15
C VAL A 322 -7.93 0.47 14.34
N MET A 323 -7.32 -0.69 14.04
CA MET A 323 -5.88 -0.91 14.14
C MET A 323 -5.11 0.03 13.19
N ASN A 324 -5.55 0.16 11.93
CA ASN A 324 -4.93 1.09 10.98
C ASN A 324 -4.99 2.53 11.45
N ALA A 325 -6.17 3.00 11.91
CA ALA A 325 -6.36 4.36 12.37
C ALA A 325 -5.47 4.69 13.60
N ALA A 326 -5.40 3.76 14.56
CA ALA A 326 -4.50 3.89 15.71
C ALA A 326 -3.02 3.93 15.27
N ASN A 327 -2.63 3.05 14.34
CA ASN A 327 -1.26 3.02 13.81
C ASN A 327 -0.89 4.33 13.11
N GLU A 328 -1.76 4.91 12.31
CA GLU A 328 -1.47 6.19 11.66
C GLU A 328 -1.19 7.31 12.68
N VAL A 329 -1.97 7.36 13.77
CA VAL A 329 -1.78 8.34 14.85
C VAL A 329 -0.45 8.15 15.58
N VAL A 330 -0.12 6.91 16.00
CA VAL A 330 1.12 6.66 16.75
C VAL A 330 2.36 6.71 15.87
N ASN A 331 2.26 6.33 14.60
CA ASN A 331 3.33 6.46 13.62
C ASN A 331 3.71 7.94 13.43
N GLU A 332 2.72 8.81 13.27
CA GLU A 332 2.95 10.25 13.19
C GLU A 332 3.54 10.80 14.49
N ALA A 333 3.01 10.38 15.64
CA ALA A 333 3.51 10.81 16.95
C ALA A 333 4.97 10.39 17.15
N PHE A 334 5.33 9.16 16.81
CA PHE A 334 6.71 8.66 16.90
C PHE A 334 7.67 9.44 15.99
N ARG A 335 7.27 9.73 14.76
CA ARG A 335 8.08 10.55 13.83
C ARG A 335 8.36 11.96 14.32
N HIS A 336 7.57 12.46 15.27
CA HIS A 336 7.70 13.79 15.89
C HIS A 336 8.12 13.69 17.37
N ASP A 337 8.71 12.57 17.80
CA ASP A 337 9.20 12.32 19.16
C ASP A 337 8.14 12.53 20.27
N ARG A 338 6.85 12.31 19.97
CA ARG A 338 5.73 12.44 20.92
C ARG A 338 5.36 11.12 21.63
N CYS A 339 5.93 10.00 21.20
CA CYS A 339 5.83 8.70 21.88
C CYS A 339 7.07 7.86 21.63
N GLY A 340 7.30 6.86 22.48
CA GLY A 340 8.38 5.88 22.31
C GLY A 340 8.00 4.77 21.32
N PHE A 341 9.01 4.08 20.78
CA PHE A 341 8.81 3.04 19.78
C PHE A 341 7.92 1.88 20.28
N LEU A 342 8.21 1.34 21.47
CA LEU A 342 7.42 0.26 22.06
C LEU A 342 6.03 0.73 22.50
N GLN A 343 5.89 2.00 22.90
CA GLN A 343 4.62 2.61 23.27
C GLN A 343 3.63 2.64 22.11
N MET A 344 4.11 2.66 20.85
CA MET A 344 3.22 2.58 19.69
C MET A 344 2.32 1.34 19.77
N ALA A 345 2.91 0.16 20.02
CA ALA A 345 2.15 -1.09 20.12
C ALA A 345 1.16 -1.06 21.30
N ASP A 346 1.54 -0.47 22.45
CA ASP A 346 0.66 -0.35 23.63
C ASP A 346 -0.59 0.49 23.30
N ILE A 347 -0.42 1.62 22.62
CA ILE A 347 -1.53 2.51 22.25
C ILE A 347 -2.43 1.84 21.21
N ILE A 348 -1.86 1.14 20.21
CA ILE A 348 -2.64 0.43 19.19
C ILE A 348 -3.51 -0.64 19.87
N GLU A 349 -2.93 -1.47 20.70
CA GLU A 349 -3.64 -2.54 21.42
C GLU A 349 -4.76 -1.97 22.31
N ALA A 350 -4.45 -0.96 23.11
CA ALA A 350 -5.44 -0.30 23.95
C ALA A 350 -6.59 0.34 23.13
N THR A 351 -6.29 0.87 21.96
CA THR A 351 -7.31 1.41 21.03
C THR A 351 -8.21 0.29 20.51
N MET A 352 -7.63 -0.83 20.05
CA MET A 352 -8.38 -2.00 19.56
C MET A 352 -9.28 -2.62 20.64
N GLN A 353 -8.92 -2.48 21.93
CA GLN A 353 -9.75 -2.94 23.05
C GLN A 353 -10.88 -1.98 23.41
N ARG A 354 -10.69 -0.66 23.22
CA ARG A 354 -11.63 0.38 23.66
C ARG A 354 -12.62 0.81 22.60
N ALA A 355 -12.26 0.69 21.33
CA ALA A 355 -13.12 1.11 20.23
C ALA A 355 -14.37 0.24 20.11
N THR A 356 -15.45 0.86 19.68
CA THR A 356 -16.74 0.19 19.45
C THR A 356 -16.61 -0.85 18.35
N PHE A 357 -16.99 -2.10 18.64
CA PHE A 357 -16.98 -3.19 17.65
C PHE A 357 -18.21 -3.17 16.77
N VAL A 358 -18.01 -3.24 15.45
CA VAL A 358 -19.06 -3.38 14.43
C VAL A 358 -18.76 -4.62 13.60
N ALA A 359 -19.62 -5.64 13.68
CA ALA A 359 -19.36 -6.94 13.05
C ALA A 359 -19.46 -6.91 11.51
N GLN A 360 -20.38 -6.13 10.96
CA GLN A 360 -20.61 -5.98 9.51
C GLN A 360 -20.68 -4.49 9.18
N PRO A 361 -19.51 -3.81 9.09
CA PRO A 361 -19.48 -2.38 8.90
C PRO A 361 -19.87 -1.98 7.47
N THR A 362 -20.66 -0.94 7.38
CA THR A 362 -20.92 -0.18 6.15
C THR A 362 -19.77 0.80 5.89
N TYR A 363 -19.79 1.48 4.75
CA TYR A 363 -18.82 2.55 4.46
C TYR A 363 -18.83 3.65 5.54
N ASP A 364 -20.02 4.08 5.98
CA ASP A 364 -20.16 5.10 7.02
C ASP A 364 -19.66 4.61 8.39
N ASP A 365 -19.85 3.31 8.68
CA ASP A 365 -19.30 2.68 9.90
C ASP A 365 -17.76 2.65 9.87
N TYR A 366 -17.12 2.44 8.71
CA TYR A 366 -15.67 2.53 8.59
C TYR A 366 -15.17 3.96 8.84
N ILE A 367 -15.86 4.98 8.31
CA ILE A 367 -15.54 6.39 8.58
C ILE A 367 -15.66 6.71 10.07
N ALA A 368 -16.76 6.27 10.70
CA ALA A 368 -16.99 6.49 12.12
C ALA A 368 -15.95 5.76 13.01
N SER A 369 -15.62 4.52 12.65
CA SER A 369 -14.62 3.70 13.35
C SER A 369 -13.21 4.29 13.26
N ASP A 370 -12.80 4.78 12.08
CA ASP A 370 -11.52 5.48 11.89
C ASP A 370 -11.46 6.74 12.78
N ALA A 371 -12.50 7.56 12.75
CA ALA A 371 -12.55 8.78 13.54
C ALA A 371 -12.55 8.50 15.07
N GLU A 372 -13.28 7.48 15.53
CA GLU A 372 -13.29 7.06 16.93
C GLU A 372 -11.91 6.56 17.37
N ALA A 373 -11.30 5.67 16.58
CA ALA A 373 -9.99 5.08 16.89
C ALA A 373 -8.90 6.16 16.94
N ARG A 374 -8.89 7.11 16.01
CA ARG A 374 -7.96 8.26 16.04
C ARG A 374 -8.10 9.07 17.32
N ARG A 375 -9.33 9.36 17.73
CA ARG A 375 -9.60 10.10 18.98
C ARG A 375 -9.13 9.34 20.21
N ILE A 376 -9.37 8.02 20.27
CA ILE A 376 -8.91 7.17 21.39
C ILE A 376 -7.37 7.14 21.41
N ALA A 377 -6.71 6.85 20.31
CA ALA A 377 -5.24 6.79 20.22
C ALA A 377 -4.60 8.14 20.59
N ALA A 378 -5.13 9.25 20.08
CA ALA A 378 -4.62 10.58 20.39
C ALA A 378 -4.76 10.96 21.87
N SER A 379 -5.76 10.42 22.58
CA SER A 379 -5.94 10.68 24.01
C SER A 379 -4.92 9.98 24.91
N MET A 380 -4.09 9.09 24.34
CA MET A 380 -3.07 8.32 25.07
C MET A 380 -1.63 8.79 24.75
N LEU A 381 -1.49 9.77 23.87
CA LEU A 381 -0.22 10.46 23.55
C LEU A 381 0.03 11.60 24.57
#